data_c7600cb4013f9eb6295b3d0569ae9171
#
_entry.id   c7600cb4013f9eb6295b3d0569ae9171
#
_cell.length_a   1.000
_cell.length_b   1.000
_cell.length_c   1.000
_cell.angle_alpha   90.00
_cell.angle_beta   90.00
_cell.angle_gamma   90.00
#
_symmetry.space_group_name_H-M   'P 1'
#
loop_
_entity.id
_entity.type
_entity.pdbx_description
1 polymer ?
#
loop_
_entity_poly.entity_id
_entity_poly.type
_entity_poly.pdbx_seq_one_letter_code
_entity_poly.pdbx_strand_id
1 'polypeptide(L)'
;GERVLLLRSSGAGKSTMMAGLAGVLGGDEEGEQEGSLTIDGVDAREARGRVGLVLQDPDSQIILERLGDDAAFGCENLNVPREEIRQRVRESLDMVGLGGLELDRSTRHLSGGQRQRLALAGVLAMKPGLLLLDEPTANLDPEGVVEVHDAVKKVIEATGQTMVVVEHHIDVWLDLVDRVIVLGRPDAS
;
A
#
# COMPACT_ATOMS: atom_id res chain seq x y z
N GLY A 1 10.90 8.10 8.51
CA GLY A 1 11.25 6.86 7.84
C GLY A 1 11.95 7.09 6.52
N GLU A 2 12.71 6.13 6.05
CA GLU A 2 13.33 6.17 4.73
C GLU A 2 12.29 5.86 3.64
N ARG A 3 12.43 6.53 2.48
CA ARG A 3 11.53 6.38 1.33
C ARG A 3 12.32 5.87 0.14
N VAL A 4 11.98 4.70 -0.36
CA VAL A 4 12.74 3.99 -1.37
C VAL A 4 11.91 3.72 -2.61
N LEU A 5 12.44 4.05 -3.78
CA LEU A 5 11.90 3.64 -5.08
C LEU A 5 12.67 2.40 -5.56
N LEU A 6 11.94 1.33 -5.81
CA LEU A 6 12.48 0.11 -6.40
C LEU A 6 12.19 0.06 -7.90
N LEU A 7 13.25 -0.01 -8.68
CA LEU A 7 13.19 -0.19 -10.11
C LEU A 7 13.59 -1.61 -10.47
N ARG A 8 12.79 -2.26 -11.30
CA ARG A 8 13.12 -3.58 -11.82
C ARG A 8 12.46 -3.83 -13.17
N SER A 9 13.12 -4.60 -14.02
CA SER A 9 12.55 -5.05 -15.29
C SER A 9 11.31 -5.92 -15.06
N SER A 10 10.31 -5.82 -15.94
CA SER A 10 9.06 -6.59 -15.87
C SER A 10 9.32 -8.11 -15.77
N GLY A 11 8.47 -8.82 -15.04
CA GLY A 11 8.53 -10.29 -14.90
C GLY A 11 9.53 -10.82 -13.87
N ALA A 12 10.15 -9.97 -13.06
CA ALA A 12 11.26 -10.34 -12.17
C ALA A 12 10.85 -10.52 -10.69
N GLY A 13 9.63 -10.98 -10.38
CA GLY A 13 9.21 -11.33 -9.02
C GLY A 13 8.98 -10.12 -8.09
N LYS A 14 8.59 -8.95 -8.63
CA LYS A 14 8.30 -7.75 -7.82
C LYS A 14 7.18 -7.99 -6.80
N SER A 15 6.04 -8.47 -7.29
CA SER A 15 4.87 -8.74 -6.43
C SER A 15 5.17 -9.84 -5.40
N THR A 16 5.96 -10.85 -5.76
CA THR A 16 6.44 -11.87 -4.81
C THR A 16 7.33 -11.25 -3.73
N MET A 17 8.25 -10.35 -4.11
CA MET A 17 9.09 -9.63 -3.14
C MET A 17 8.24 -8.73 -2.24
N MET A 18 7.28 -7.98 -2.80
CA MET A 18 6.38 -7.14 -2.01
C MET A 18 5.52 -7.97 -1.05
N ALA A 19 4.99 -9.11 -1.52
CA ALA A 19 4.26 -10.05 -0.68
C ALA A 19 5.13 -10.64 0.42
N GLY A 20 6.41 -10.94 0.14
CA GLY A 20 7.39 -11.36 1.15
C GLY A 20 7.64 -10.28 2.20
N LEU A 21 7.87 -9.02 1.76
CA LEU A 21 8.02 -7.87 2.66
C LEU A 21 6.77 -7.61 3.50
N ALA A 22 5.59 -7.88 2.94
CA ALA A 22 4.32 -7.77 3.67
C ALA A 22 4.05 -8.94 4.63
N GLY A 23 4.90 -9.98 4.62
CA GLY A 23 4.73 -11.17 5.46
C GLY A 23 3.56 -12.07 5.05
N VAL A 24 3.08 -11.95 3.79
CA VAL A 24 1.95 -12.75 3.28
C VAL A 24 2.41 -13.97 2.47
N LEU A 25 3.70 -14.12 2.22
CA LEU A 25 4.31 -15.34 1.69
C LEU A 25 4.67 -16.29 2.83
N GLY A 26 4.54 -17.60 2.62
CA GLY A 26 5.01 -18.61 3.56
C GLY A 26 4.08 -19.81 3.76
N GLY A 27 3.22 -20.10 2.78
CA GLY A 27 2.54 -21.41 2.69
C GLY A 27 3.51 -22.49 2.22
N ASP A 28 3.25 -23.76 2.57
CA ASP A 28 4.08 -24.92 2.21
C ASP A 28 4.28 -25.11 0.69
N GLU A 29 3.51 -24.41 -0.14
CA GLU A 29 3.53 -24.47 -1.62
C GLU A 29 4.25 -23.26 -2.27
N GLU A 30 4.74 -22.28 -1.51
CA GLU A 30 5.22 -20.99 -2.04
C GLU A 30 6.75 -20.88 -2.23
N GLY A 31 7.46 -21.99 -2.14
CA GLY A 31 8.90 -22.07 -2.39
C GLY A 31 9.77 -22.03 -1.12
N GLU A 32 11.08 -22.05 -1.31
CA GLU A 32 12.06 -22.02 -0.23
C GLU A 32 12.49 -20.57 0.07
N GLN A 33 12.53 -20.22 1.34
CA GLN A 33 13.06 -18.94 1.81
C GLN A 33 14.41 -19.17 2.47
N GLU A 34 15.45 -18.50 1.98
CA GLU A 34 16.76 -18.43 2.63
C GLU A 34 16.96 -17.05 3.27
N GLY A 35 17.57 -17.04 4.48
CA GLY A 35 17.84 -15.83 5.23
C GLY A 35 16.70 -15.42 6.17
N SER A 36 16.75 -14.18 6.66
CA SER A 36 15.75 -13.62 7.58
C SER A 36 15.25 -12.26 7.09
N LEU A 37 13.95 -12.04 7.24
CA LEU A 37 13.30 -10.77 6.98
C LEU A 37 12.58 -10.32 8.25
N THR A 38 12.98 -9.17 8.78
CA THR A 38 12.38 -8.65 10.02
C THR A 38 11.83 -7.25 9.82
N ILE A 39 10.70 -6.96 10.45
CA ILE A 39 10.09 -5.63 10.57
C ILE A 39 10.13 -5.23 12.04
N ASP A 40 10.83 -4.15 12.37
CA ASP A 40 11.09 -3.72 13.75
C ASP A 40 11.63 -4.86 14.66
N GLY A 41 12.49 -5.72 14.09
CA GLY A 41 13.10 -6.84 14.81
C GLY A 41 12.20 -8.07 15.00
N VAL A 42 11.00 -8.08 14.46
CA VAL A 42 10.05 -9.21 14.45
C VAL A 42 10.01 -9.83 13.06
N ASP A 43 9.91 -11.17 12.96
CA ASP A 43 9.76 -11.86 11.67
C ASP A 43 8.60 -11.26 10.89
N ALA A 44 8.79 -10.99 9.58
CA ALA A 44 7.79 -10.34 8.76
C ALA A 44 6.43 -11.05 8.77
N ARG A 45 6.42 -12.39 8.88
CA ARG A 45 5.19 -13.20 8.95
C ARG A 45 4.41 -13.02 10.26
N GLU A 46 5.09 -12.59 11.32
CA GLU A 46 4.48 -12.30 12.62
C GLU A 46 4.14 -10.81 12.77
N ALA A 47 4.62 -9.96 11.86
CA ALA A 47 4.47 -8.51 11.88
C ALA A 47 3.11 -8.02 11.33
N ARG A 48 2.03 -8.77 11.53
CA ARG A 48 0.69 -8.42 11.02
C ARG A 48 0.27 -7.01 11.46
N GLY A 49 -0.21 -6.22 10.51
CA GLY A 49 -0.64 -4.84 10.74
C GLY A 49 0.50 -3.81 10.85
N ARG A 50 1.78 -4.25 10.93
CA ARG A 50 2.93 -3.33 10.92
C ARG A 50 3.33 -2.91 9.52
N VAL A 51 2.97 -3.71 8.52
CA VAL A 51 3.20 -3.44 7.11
C VAL A 51 1.87 -3.25 6.41
N GLY A 52 1.76 -2.18 5.65
CA GLY A 52 0.63 -1.90 4.78
C GLY A 52 1.03 -2.10 3.33
N LEU A 53 0.30 -2.93 2.59
CA LEU A 53 0.53 -3.19 1.18
C LEU A 53 -0.64 -2.65 0.35
N VAL A 54 -0.33 -1.79 -0.60
CA VAL A 54 -1.26 -1.33 -1.64
C VAL A 54 -0.88 -1.99 -2.95
N LEU A 55 -1.83 -2.71 -3.55
CA LEU A 55 -1.62 -3.48 -4.78
C LEU A 55 -1.78 -2.60 -6.02
N GLN A 56 -1.20 -3.07 -7.12
CA GLN A 56 -1.31 -2.46 -8.44
C GLN A 56 -2.76 -2.34 -8.93
N ASP A 57 -3.56 -3.38 -8.69
CA ASP A 57 -4.97 -3.40 -9.05
C ASP A 57 -5.85 -3.20 -7.80
N PRO A 58 -6.48 -2.01 -7.65
CA PRO A 58 -7.33 -1.74 -6.50
C PRO A 58 -8.57 -2.64 -6.46
N ASP A 59 -9.04 -3.15 -7.60
CA ASP A 59 -10.21 -4.02 -7.65
C ASP A 59 -9.92 -5.39 -6.99
N SER A 60 -8.65 -5.80 -6.94
CA SER A 60 -8.21 -6.99 -6.18
C SER A 60 -8.18 -6.76 -4.67
N GLN A 61 -8.18 -5.50 -4.22
CA GLN A 61 -8.03 -5.12 -2.81
C GLN A 61 -9.33 -4.63 -2.19
N ILE A 62 -10.21 -3.98 -2.96
CA ILE A 62 -11.53 -3.54 -2.53
C ILE A 62 -12.48 -4.74 -2.48
N ILE A 63 -12.94 -5.09 -1.29
CA ILE A 63 -13.69 -6.32 -1.03
C ILE A 63 -15.17 -6.01 -0.72
N LEU A 64 -15.43 -4.86 -0.07
CA LEU A 64 -16.75 -4.52 0.41
C LEU A 64 -17.43 -3.45 -0.47
N GLU A 65 -18.75 -3.50 -0.49
CA GLU A 65 -19.56 -2.65 -1.37
C GLU A 65 -19.63 -1.19 -0.90
N ARG A 66 -19.45 -0.93 0.40
CA ARG A 66 -19.52 0.41 0.98
C ARG A 66 -18.14 0.93 1.31
N LEU A 67 -17.90 2.18 0.96
CA LEU A 67 -16.63 2.87 1.16
C LEU A 67 -16.12 2.82 2.61
N GLY A 68 -17.00 3.10 3.56
CA GLY A 68 -16.63 3.09 4.98
C GLY A 68 -16.34 1.70 5.53
N ASP A 69 -17.09 0.70 5.09
CA ASP A 69 -16.91 -0.69 5.51
C ASP A 69 -15.61 -1.25 4.94
N ASP A 70 -15.31 -0.93 3.68
CA ASP A 70 -14.06 -1.37 3.03
C ASP A 70 -12.82 -0.73 3.70
N ALA A 71 -12.87 0.57 3.97
CA ALA A 71 -11.80 1.25 4.70
C ALA A 71 -11.61 0.73 6.14
N ALA A 72 -12.65 0.18 6.78
CA ALA A 72 -12.61 -0.38 8.12
C ALA A 72 -12.08 -1.82 8.18
N PHE A 73 -12.14 -2.56 7.06
CA PHE A 73 -11.93 -4.01 7.02
C PHE A 73 -10.61 -4.46 7.65
N GLY A 74 -9.50 -3.78 7.34
CA GLY A 74 -8.19 -4.10 7.93
C GLY A 74 -8.15 -3.92 9.45
N CYS A 75 -8.77 -2.85 9.95
CA CYS A 75 -8.87 -2.60 11.39
C CYS A 75 -9.71 -3.65 12.12
N GLU A 76 -10.81 -4.11 11.51
CA GLU A 76 -11.66 -5.17 12.07
C GLU A 76 -10.88 -6.47 12.20
N ASN A 77 -10.10 -6.84 11.19
CA ASN A 77 -9.24 -8.04 11.21
C ASN A 77 -8.12 -7.96 12.26
N LEU A 78 -7.71 -6.76 12.64
CA LEU A 78 -6.75 -6.51 13.72
C LEU A 78 -7.42 -6.39 15.10
N ASN A 79 -8.73 -6.60 15.20
CA ASN A 79 -9.51 -6.45 16.43
C ASN A 79 -9.38 -5.06 17.09
N VAL A 80 -9.25 -4.01 16.28
CA VAL A 80 -9.25 -2.62 16.78
C VAL A 80 -10.63 -2.29 17.38
N PRO A 81 -10.72 -1.59 18.52
CA PRO A 81 -12.01 -1.20 19.10
C PRO A 81 -12.87 -0.37 18.13
N ARG A 82 -14.17 -0.66 18.07
CA ARG A 82 -15.11 -0.07 17.10
C ARG A 82 -15.10 1.46 17.06
N GLU A 83 -15.01 2.10 18.22
CA GLU A 83 -14.98 3.58 18.28
C GLU A 83 -13.68 4.14 17.66
N GLU A 84 -12.56 3.43 17.88
CA GLU A 84 -11.28 3.79 17.28
C GLU A 84 -11.28 3.54 15.76
N ILE A 85 -11.92 2.46 15.28
CA ILE A 85 -12.06 2.20 13.83
C ILE A 85 -12.76 3.39 13.14
N ARG A 86 -13.85 3.88 13.70
CA ARG A 86 -14.59 5.02 13.12
C ARG A 86 -13.73 6.27 12.98
N GLN A 87 -12.91 6.54 13.97
CA GLN A 87 -11.98 7.67 13.94
C GLN A 87 -10.91 7.44 12.88
N ARG A 88 -10.23 6.28 12.89
CA ARG A 88 -9.17 5.94 11.96
C ARG A 88 -9.63 5.97 10.50
N VAL A 89 -10.83 5.45 10.21
CA VAL A 89 -11.42 5.46 8.87
C VAL A 89 -11.64 6.89 8.39
N ARG A 90 -12.21 7.78 9.21
CA ARG A 90 -12.40 9.17 8.82
C ARG A 90 -11.08 9.89 8.58
N GLU A 91 -10.12 9.76 9.51
CA GLU A 91 -8.79 10.34 9.39
C GLU A 91 -8.08 9.87 8.11
N SER A 92 -8.14 8.57 7.79
CA SER A 92 -7.48 8.01 6.61
C SER A 92 -8.15 8.45 5.31
N LEU A 93 -9.50 8.50 5.26
CA LEU A 93 -10.22 9.02 4.10
C LEU A 93 -9.96 10.51 3.86
N ASP A 94 -9.91 11.32 4.91
CA ASP A 94 -9.54 12.75 4.82
C ASP A 94 -8.11 12.91 4.30
N MET A 95 -7.20 12.07 4.75
CA MET A 95 -5.80 12.11 4.37
C MET A 95 -5.59 11.87 2.87
N VAL A 96 -6.35 10.93 2.30
CA VAL A 96 -6.29 10.59 0.87
C VAL A 96 -7.26 11.43 -0.01
N GLY A 97 -7.92 12.44 0.55
CA GLY A 97 -8.82 13.33 -0.19
C GLY A 97 -10.18 12.70 -0.54
N LEU A 98 -10.63 11.68 0.20
CA LEU A 98 -11.95 11.06 0.06
C LEU A 98 -12.93 11.42 1.20
N GLY A 99 -12.53 12.24 2.16
CA GLY A 99 -13.34 12.59 3.33
C GLY A 99 -14.65 13.30 3.04
N GLY A 100 -14.79 13.90 1.83
CA GLY A 100 -16.05 14.48 1.37
C GLY A 100 -17.09 13.48 0.84
N LEU A 101 -16.73 12.19 0.76
CA LEU A 101 -17.65 11.14 0.30
C LEU A 101 -18.41 10.53 1.49
N GLU A 102 -19.67 10.19 1.24
CA GLU A 102 -20.48 9.48 2.23
C GLU A 102 -19.96 8.06 2.47
N LEU A 103 -19.91 7.60 3.73
CA LEU A 103 -19.37 6.29 4.10
C LEU A 103 -20.16 5.10 3.53
N ASP A 104 -21.44 5.30 3.24
CA ASP A 104 -22.32 4.31 2.61
C ASP A 104 -22.29 4.32 1.09
N ARG A 105 -21.48 5.22 0.49
CA ARG A 105 -21.28 5.27 -0.96
C ARG A 105 -20.77 3.93 -1.49
N SER A 106 -21.38 3.47 -2.59
CA SER A 106 -20.96 2.24 -3.24
C SER A 106 -19.56 2.41 -3.86
N THR A 107 -18.66 1.48 -3.55
CA THR A 107 -17.29 1.41 -4.10
C THR A 107 -17.28 1.22 -5.62
N ARG A 108 -18.36 0.66 -6.19
CA ARG A 108 -18.53 0.46 -7.64
C ARG A 108 -18.66 1.79 -8.42
N HIS A 109 -19.05 2.87 -7.74
CA HIS A 109 -19.23 4.19 -8.35
C HIS A 109 -17.99 5.10 -8.19
N LEU A 110 -16.86 4.54 -7.78
CA LEU A 110 -15.60 5.25 -7.65
C LEU A 110 -14.82 5.21 -8.99
N SER A 111 -14.11 6.30 -9.31
CA SER A 111 -13.13 6.32 -10.40
C SER A 111 -11.93 5.42 -10.07
N GLY A 112 -11.07 5.11 -11.05
CA GLY A 112 -9.85 4.35 -10.83
C GLY A 112 -8.95 4.97 -9.75
N GLY A 113 -8.69 6.29 -9.83
CA GLY A 113 -7.92 7.02 -8.84
C GLY A 113 -8.60 7.06 -7.47
N GLN A 114 -9.94 7.15 -7.40
CA GLN A 114 -10.67 7.06 -6.13
C GLN A 114 -10.57 5.66 -5.51
N ARG A 115 -10.65 4.59 -6.32
CA ARG A 115 -10.46 3.22 -5.83
C ARG A 115 -9.05 3.01 -5.28
N GLN A 116 -8.03 3.50 -5.98
CA GLN A 116 -6.65 3.40 -5.51
C GLN A 116 -6.45 4.15 -4.19
N ARG A 117 -7.02 5.34 -4.06
CA ARG A 117 -6.98 6.11 -2.81
C ARG A 117 -7.80 5.46 -1.69
N LEU A 118 -8.90 4.76 -2.01
CA LEU A 118 -9.64 3.98 -1.01
C LEU A 118 -8.80 2.80 -0.49
N ALA A 119 -8.15 2.05 -1.38
CA ALA A 119 -7.23 0.98 -0.97
C ALA A 119 -6.11 1.52 -0.06
N LEU A 120 -5.53 2.66 -0.40
CA LEU A 120 -4.56 3.35 0.45
C LEU A 120 -5.15 3.75 1.81
N ALA A 121 -6.39 4.29 1.85
CA ALA A 121 -7.06 4.66 3.10
C ALA A 121 -7.28 3.46 4.02
N GLY A 122 -7.73 2.32 3.48
CA GLY A 122 -7.91 1.09 4.24
C GLY A 122 -6.61 0.59 4.88
N VAL A 123 -5.50 0.70 4.13
CA VAL A 123 -4.17 0.37 4.65
C VAL A 123 -3.76 1.35 5.76
N LEU A 124 -3.93 2.65 5.55
CA LEU A 124 -3.56 3.68 6.53
C LEU A 124 -4.36 3.60 7.83
N ALA A 125 -5.61 3.19 7.77
CA ALA A 125 -6.45 3.00 8.95
C ALA A 125 -5.85 1.98 9.94
N MET A 126 -5.08 1.00 9.44
CA MET A 126 -4.35 0.06 10.29
C MET A 126 -3.16 0.68 11.02
N LYS A 127 -2.72 1.90 10.62
CA LYS A 127 -1.53 2.60 11.16
C LYS A 127 -0.23 1.80 11.03
N PRO A 128 0.11 1.33 9.82
CA PRO A 128 1.35 0.57 9.61
C PRO A 128 2.59 1.44 9.82
N GLY A 129 3.72 0.84 10.21
CA GLY A 129 5.02 1.52 10.29
C GLY A 129 5.73 1.58 8.92
N LEU A 130 5.44 0.62 8.05
CA LEU A 130 5.98 0.50 6.69
C LEU A 130 4.84 0.48 5.67
N LEU A 131 4.92 1.35 4.68
CA LEU A 131 3.99 1.41 3.55
C LEU A 131 4.68 0.85 2.30
N LEU A 132 4.08 -0.19 1.73
CA LEU A 132 4.50 -0.80 0.48
C LEU A 132 3.49 -0.45 -0.61
N LEU A 133 3.97 0.10 -1.74
CA LEU A 133 3.15 0.49 -2.88
C LEU A 133 3.62 -0.27 -4.11
N ASP A 134 2.79 -1.18 -4.63
CA ASP A 134 3.10 -1.96 -5.83
C ASP A 134 2.42 -1.33 -7.05
N GLU A 135 3.19 -0.57 -7.82
CA GLU A 135 2.76 0.14 -9.03
C GLU A 135 1.45 0.94 -8.83
N PRO A 136 1.36 1.81 -7.79
CA PRO A 136 0.10 2.40 -7.35
C PRO A 136 -0.51 3.38 -8.36
N THR A 137 0.22 3.76 -9.41
CA THR A 137 -0.26 4.64 -10.48
C THR A 137 -0.48 3.93 -11.81
N ALA A 138 -0.23 2.61 -11.86
CA ALA A 138 -0.48 1.82 -13.06
C ALA A 138 -1.98 1.85 -13.43
N ASN A 139 -2.26 1.89 -14.74
CA ASN A 139 -3.61 1.88 -15.28
C ASN A 139 -4.50 3.10 -14.91
N LEU A 140 -3.92 4.17 -14.37
CA LEU A 140 -4.62 5.41 -14.09
C LEU A 140 -4.44 6.41 -15.26
N ASP A 141 -5.45 7.25 -15.45
CA ASP A 141 -5.34 8.43 -16.31
C ASP A 141 -4.40 9.47 -15.66
N PRO A 142 -3.93 10.49 -16.40
CA PRO A 142 -2.98 11.47 -15.86
C PRO A 142 -3.49 12.21 -14.62
N GLU A 143 -4.79 12.45 -14.51
CA GLU A 143 -5.40 13.11 -13.36
C GLU A 143 -5.36 12.19 -12.14
N GLY A 144 -5.71 10.91 -12.30
CA GLY A 144 -5.64 9.88 -11.26
C GLY A 144 -4.21 9.65 -10.76
N VAL A 145 -3.20 9.72 -11.64
CA VAL A 145 -1.78 9.65 -11.26
C VAL A 145 -1.43 10.78 -10.29
N VAL A 146 -1.79 12.02 -10.62
CA VAL A 146 -1.53 13.20 -9.77
C VAL A 146 -2.26 13.08 -8.44
N GLU A 147 -3.54 12.67 -8.46
CA GLU A 147 -4.34 12.50 -7.24
C GLU A 147 -3.75 11.47 -6.28
N VAL A 148 -3.28 10.33 -6.80
CA VAL A 148 -2.67 9.26 -5.97
C VAL A 148 -1.31 9.71 -5.45
N HIS A 149 -0.47 10.31 -6.29
CA HIS A 149 0.82 10.87 -5.88
C HIS A 149 0.65 11.89 -4.74
N ASP A 150 -0.25 12.87 -4.90
CA ASP A 150 -0.48 13.92 -3.89
C ASP A 150 -1.03 13.34 -2.58
N ALA A 151 -1.89 12.32 -2.67
CA ALA A 151 -2.38 11.61 -1.50
C ALA A 151 -1.23 10.92 -0.74
N VAL A 152 -0.36 10.20 -1.44
CA VAL A 152 0.81 9.55 -0.83
C VAL A 152 1.77 10.58 -0.23
N LYS A 153 2.03 11.68 -0.94
CA LYS A 153 2.87 12.79 -0.46
C LYS A 153 2.35 13.33 0.86
N LYS A 154 1.06 13.68 0.91
CA LYS A 154 0.40 14.18 2.12
C LYS A 154 0.52 13.20 3.28
N VAL A 155 0.34 11.89 3.01
CA VAL A 155 0.48 10.83 4.03
C VAL A 155 1.89 10.80 4.59
N ILE A 156 2.90 10.73 3.72
CA ILE A 156 4.30 10.60 4.13
C ILE A 156 4.78 11.85 4.88
N GLU A 157 4.38 13.05 4.44
CA GLU A 157 4.70 14.30 5.12
C GLU A 157 4.05 14.38 6.51
N ALA A 158 2.81 13.90 6.65
CA ALA A 158 2.08 13.93 7.90
C ALA A 158 2.54 12.87 8.91
N THR A 159 2.96 11.69 8.43
CA THR A 159 3.23 10.53 9.30
C THR A 159 4.71 10.22 9.49
N GLY A 160 5.56 10.62 8.54
CA GLY A 160 6.98 10.24 8.52
C GLY A 160 7.23 8.74 8.37
N GLN A 161 6.25 7.98 7.86
CA GLN A 161 6.35 6.52 7.68
C GLN A 161 7.49 6.15 6.73
N THR A 162 8.05 4.96 6.94
CA THR A 162 8.92 4.31 5.95
C THR A 162 8.07 3.89 4.75
N MET A 163 8.57 4.15 3.54
CA MET A 163 7.86 3.81 2.31
C MET A 163 8.78 3.07 1.33
N VAL A 164 8.25 2.04 0.71
CA VAL A 164 8.84 1.40 -0.46
C VAL A 164 7.82 1.43 -1.58
N VAL A 165 8.16 2.07 -2.69
CA VAL A 165 7.32 2.10 -3.88
C VAL A 165 8.03 1.37 -5.02
N VAL A 166 7.32 0.48 -5.69
CA VAL A 166 7.73 -0.17 -6.93
C VAL A 166 7.01 0.53 -8.06
N GLU A 167 7.73 1.06 -9.02
CA GLU A 167 7.14 1.78 -10.15
C GLU A 167 8.00 1.74 -11.40
N HIS A 168 7.38 1.97 -12.55
CA HIS A 168 8.05 2.14 -13.83
C HIS A 168 8.16 3.60 -14.25
N HIS A 169 7.21 4.44 -13.82
CA HIS A 169 7.17 5.88 -14.08
C HIS A 169 7.99 6.62 -13.00
N ILE A 170 9.30 6.61 -13.16
CA ILE A 170 10.27 7.13 -12.18
C ILE A 170 10.00 8.59 -11.85
N ASP A 171 9.73 9.40 -12.88
CA ASP A 171 9.58 10.85 -12.77
C ASP A 171 8.47 11.27 -11.81
N VAL A 172 7.45 10.41 -11.64
CA VAL A 172 6.32 10.68 -10.73
C VAL A 172 6.76 10.66 -9.27
N TRP A 173 7.77 9.85 -8.90
CA TRP A 173 8.09 9.55 -7.51
C TRP A 173 9.40 10.17 -7.01
N LEU A 174 10.21 10.76 -7.91
CA LEU A 174 11.55 11.28 -7.55
C LEU A 174 11.52 12.35 -6.47
N ASP A 175 10.47 13.16 -6.40
CA ASP A 175 10.33 14.20 -5.39
C ASP A 175 9.97 13.68 -3.99
N LEU A 176 9.52 12.41 -3.90
CA LEU A 176 9.10 11.78 -2.65
C LEU A 176 10.10 10.80 -2.05
N VAL A 177 11.11 10.36 -2.82
CA VAL A 177 12.00 9.29 -2.39
C VAL A 177 13.39 9.80 -2.01
N ASP A 178 13.97 9.17 -1.01
CA ASP A 178 15.32 9.48 -0.54
C ASP A 178 16.39 8.67 -1.32
N ARG A 179 15.96 7.50 -1.85
CA ARG A 179 16.87 6.56 -2.55
C ARG A 179 16.15 5.78 -3.64
N VAL A 180 16.88 5.52 -4.72
CA VAL A 180 16.46 4.63 -5.81
C VAL A 180 17.33 3.38 -5.78
N ILE A 181 16.69 2.21 -5.79
CA ILE A 181 17.35 0.90 -5.87
C ILE A 181 16.97 0.25 -7.20
N VAL A 182 17.96 -0.14 -7.99
CA VAL A 182 17.75 -0.89 -9.24
C VAL A 182 18.06 -2.35 -8.98
N LEU A 183 17.04 -3.21 -9.08
CA LEU A 183 17.23 -4.65 -8.96
C LEU A 183 17.67 -5.19 -10.33
N GLY A 184 18.93 -5.62 -10.42
CA GLY A 184 19.48 -6.30 -11.59
C GLY A 184 18.81 -7.66 -11.83
N ARG A 185 18.88 -8.18 -13.09
CA ARG A 185 18.61 -9.61 -13.31
C ARG A 185 19.70 -10.40 -12.55
N PRO A 186 19.38 -11.52 -11.90
CA PRO A 186 20.42 -12.47 -11.55
C PRO A 186 21.11 -12.85 -12.87
N ASP A 187 22.42 -12.67 -12.94
CA ASP A 187 23.20 -13.06 -14.11
C ASP A 187 22.86 -14.50 -14.43
N ALA A 188 22.43 -14.74 -15.67
CA ALA A 188 22.30 -16.10 -16.18
C ALA A 188 23.72 -16.64 -16.33
N SER A 189 24.20 -17.31 -15.29
CA SER A 189 25.42 -18.10 -15.29
C SER A 189 25.14 -19.51 -15.72
#